data_8fe093f97082189d091fc0aa34e9cbf3
#
_entry.id   8fe093f97082189d091fc0aa34e9cbf3
#
_cell.length_a   1.000
_cell.length_b   1.000
_cell.length_c   1.000
_cell.angle_alpha   90.00
_cell.angle_beta   90.00
_cell.angle_gamma   90.00
#
_symmetry.space_group_name_H-M   'P 1'
#
loop_
_entity.id
_entity.type
_entity.pdbx_description
1 polymer ?
#
loop_
_entity_poly.entity_id
_entity_poly.type
_entity_poly.pdbx_seq_one_letter_code
_entity_poly.pdbx_strand_id
1 'polypeptide(L)'
;PWLRKLGVERIIELGWWQSDYHGQVEAFCLPAQHFSGRGPNDHNQTLWCSWRLNFPDFSLYFAGDTGYAPLFNEIAKVFGPVDLALLPIGAYEPRWFMSPVHINPAEAVKIHQDIQARQSLAMHWGTFVLTDEPMDAPPKALAKALSEQHIEHVHFQVPQHGETLTIELTHE
;
A
#
# COMPACT_ATOMS: atom_id res chain seq x y z
N PRO A 1 -3.69 12.59 20.98
CA PRO A 1 -3.25 12.60 22.41
C PRO A 1 -2.07 11.68 22.69
N TRP A 2 -2.01 10.44 22.10
CA TRP A 2 -0.94 9.47 22.36
C TRP A 2 0.44 9.93 21.85
N LEU A 3 0.53 10.40 20.61
CA LEU A 3 1.79 10.91 20.03
C LEU A 3 2.32 12.12 20.81
N ARG A 4 1.45 13.00 21.32
CA ARG A 4 1.86 14.14 22.16
C ARG A 4 2.52 13.69 23.45
N LYS A 5 2.05 12.57 24.06
CA LYS A 5 2.68 11.99 25.26
C LYS A 5 4.08 11.42 24.98
N LEU A 6 4.39 11.10 23.72
CA LEU A 6 5.71 10.66 23.25
C LEU A 6 6.62 11.82 22.82
N GLY A 7 6.20 13.08 23.00
CA GLY A 7 6.98 14.26 22.67
C GLY A 7 6.88 14.71 21.20
N VAL A 8 5.94 14.16 20.42
CA VAL A 8 5.67 14.63 19.06
C VAL A 8 4.86 15.92 19.15
N GLU A 9 5.44 17.04 18.74
CA GLU A 9 4.83 18.37 18.87
C GLU A 9 3.90 18.70 17.69
N ARG A 10 4.35 18.42 16.47
CA ARG A 10 3.60 18.73 15.24
C ARG A 10 2.81 17.52 14.78
N ILE A 11 1.52 17.51 15.04
CA ILE A 11 0.60 16.43 14.69
C ILE A 11 -0.57 17.04 13.93
N ILE A 12 -0.83 16.48 12.76
CA ILE A 12 -1.99 16.79 11.93
C ILE A 12 -2.82 15.52 11.84
N GLU A 13 -4.09 15.60 12.20
CA GLU A 13 -5.04 14.49 12.15
C GLU A 13 -5.92 14.68 10.92
N LEU A 14 -5.93 13.67 10.03
CA LEU A 14 -6.69 13.68 8.78
C LEU A 14 -7.73 12.57 8.79
N GLY A 15 -8.91 12.87 8.26
CA GLY A 15 -9.89 11.88 7.85
C GLY A 15 -9.66 11.43 6.42
N TRP A 16 -10.37 10.39 5.97
CA TRP A 16 -10.29 9.94 4.57
C TRP A 16 -10.67 11.07 3.59
N TRP A 17 -9.91 11.16 2.50
CA TRP A 17 -10.00 12.16 1.44
C TRP A 17 -9.56 13.57 1.84
N GLN A 18 -9.00 13.73 3.05
CA GLN A 18 -8.39 14.98 3.47
C GLN A 18 -6.91 14.98 3.17
N SER A 19 -6.35 16.17 2.97
CA SER A 19 -4.92 16.37 2.75
C SER A 19 -4.36 17.47 3.65
N ASP A 20 -3.04 17.47 3.78
CA ASP A 20 -2.27 18.57 4.33
C ASP A 20 -0.91 18.68 3.64
N TYR A 21 -0.30 19.83 3.72
CA TYR A 21 0.97 20.14 3.08
C TYR A 21 2.14 20.06 4.06
N HIS A 22 3.22 19.41 3.62
CA HIS A 22 4.52 19.50 4.25
C HIS A 22 5.56 19.98 3.23
N GLY A 23 5.91 21.26 3.29
CA GLY A 23 6.70 21.90 2.23
C GLY A 23 5.95 21.88 0.89
N GLN A 24 6.56 21.26 -0.12
CA GLN A 24 5.96 21.12 -1.46
C GLN A 24 5.20 19.79 -1.64
N VAL A 25 5.16 18.94 -0.62
CA VAL A 25 4.50 17.63 -0.68
C VAL A 25 3.09 17.76 -0.11
N GLU A 26 2.10 17.38 -0.90
CA GLU A 26 0.72 17.21 -0.44
C GLU A 26 0.47 15.75 -0.07
N ALA A 27 0.10 15.49 1.18
CA ALA A 27 -0.19 14.16 1.69
C ALA A 27 -1.69 13.97 1.85
N PHE A 28 -2.28 13.05 1.08
CA PHE A 28 -3.69 12.65 1.17
C PHE A 28 -3.83 11.41 2.03
N CYS A 29 -4.71 11.50 3.04
CA CYS A 29 -5.19 10.34 3.78
C CYS A 29 -6.33 9.69 2.99
N LEU A 30 -6.12 8.46 2.53
CA LEU A 30 -7.09 7.75 1.69
C LEU A 30 -7.63 6.50 2.40
N PRO A 31 -8.83 6.03 2.06
CA PRO A 31 -9.37 4.82 2.64
C PRO A 31 -8.52 3.59 2.28
N ALA A 32 -8.56 2.58 3.14
CA ALA A 32 -8.05 1.24 2.93
C ALA A 32 -9.07 0.23 3.47
N GLN A 33 -8.98 -1.02 3.06
CA GLN A 33 -9.84 -2.09 3.54
C GLN A 33 -9.13 -2.84 4.68
N HIS A 34 -9.22 -2.29 5.88
CA HIS A 34 -8.55 -2.83 7.07
C HIS A 34 -9.34 -2.51 8.35
N PHE A 35 -8.67 -2.46 9.47
CA PHE A 35 -9.21 -2.08 10.77
C PHE A 35 -8.16 -1.32 11.59
N SER A 36 -8.55 -0.78 12.74
CA SER A 36 -7.62 -0.24 13.71
C SER A 36 -7.82 -0.84 15.10
N GLY A 37 -6.74 -0.95 15.87
CA GLY A 37 -6.77 -1.39 17.26
C GLY A 37 -5.35 -1.51 17.81
N ARG A 38 -5.16 -1.06 19.06
CA ARG A 38 -3.92 -1.23 19.82
C ARG A 38 -4.12 -2.04 21.08
N GLY A 39 -5.36 -2.27 21.46
CA GLY A 39 -5.73 -3.00 22.65
C GLY A 39 -7.11 -3.64 22.53
N PRO A 40 -7.57 -4.36 23.57
CA PRO A 40 -8.81 -5.13 23.47
C PRO A 40 -10.08 -4.27 23.38
N ASN A 41 -10.01 -2.98 23.70
CA ASN A 41 -11.18 -2.11 23.83
C ASN A 41 -11.21 -0.93 22.87
N ASP A 42 -10.30 -0.86 21.88
CA ASP A 42 -10.19 0.28 20.96
C ASP A 42 -10.34 -0.10 19.47
N HIS A 43 -10.89 -1.28 19.21
CA HIS A 43 -11.13 -1.77 17.85
C HIS A 43 -12.01 -0.77 17.07
N ASN A 44 -11.50 -0.33 15.91
CA ASN A 44 -12.16 0.62 15.00
C ASN A 44 -12.54 1.99 15.63
N GLN A 45 -11.90 2.40 16.72
CA GLN A 45 -12.13 3.72 17.31
C GLN A 45 -11.30 4.84 16.67
N THR A 46 -10.32 4.50 15.86
CA THR A 46 -9.56 5.43 15.02
C THR A 46 -9.62 4.98 13.58
N LEU A 47 -9.46 5.88 12.63
CA LEU A 47 -9.36 5.53 11.23
C LEU A 47 -8.01 4.84 10.94
N TRP A 48 -8.04 3.97 9.95
CA TRP A 48 -6.88 3.41 9.26
C TRP A 48 -6.86 3.99 7.85
N CYS A 49 -5.73 3.94 7.16
CA CYS A 49 -5.62 4.62 5.88
C CYS A 49 -4.51 4.05 5.00
N SER A 50 -4.61 4.34 3.72
CA SER A 50 -3.52 4.42 2.77
C SER A 50 -3.12 5.89 2.57
N TRP A 51 -2.00 6.13 1.90
CA TRP A 51 -1.49 7.46 1.65
C TRP A 51 -1.19 7.68 0.18
N ARG A 52 -1.57 8.83 -0.35
CA ARG A 52 -1.01 9.37 -1.59
C ARG A 52 -0.20 10.61 -1.27
N LEU A 53 1.05 10.63 -1.75
CA LEU A 53 1.94 11.77 -1.64
C LEU A 53 2.15 12.35 -3.03
N ASN A 54 1.77 13.60 -3.22
CA ASN A 54 2.02 14.34 -4.45
C ASN A 54 3.20 15.29 -4.23
N PHE A 55 4.29 15.03 -4.93
CA PHE A 55 5.45 15.90 -5.09
C PHE A 55 5.25 16.76 -6.33
N PRO A 56 6.07 17.82 -6.58
CA PRO A 56 5.92 18.64 -7.78
C PRO A 56 5.93 17.83 -9.10
N ASP A 57 6.82 16.84 -9.20
CA ASP A 57 7.04 16.08 -10.44
C ASP A 57 6.89 14.55 -10.23
N PHE A 58 6.30 14.12 -9.12
CA PHE A 58 6.23 12.69 -8.77
C PHE A 58 5.06 12.43 -7.84
N SER A 59 4.44 11.26 -7.97
CA SER A 59 3.40 10.80 -7.07
C SER A 59 3.69 9.40 -6.52
N LEU A 60 3.44 9.22 -5.23
CA LEU A 60 3.61 7.96 -4.52
C LEU A 60 2.29 7.53 -3.87
N TYR A 61 1.95 6.27 -4.02
CA TYR A 61 0.87 5.63 -3.27
C TYR A 61 1.44 4.58 -2.32
N PHE A 62 1.10 4.67 -1.05
CA PHE A 62 1.42 3.70 -0.01
C PHE A 62 0.13 3.05 0.47
N ALA A 63 -0.06 1.78 0.15
CA ALA A 63 -1.30 1.08 0.47
C ALA A 63 -1.49 0.85 1.98
N GLY A 64 -0.40 0.69 2.74
CA GLY A 64 -0.48 0.12 4.09
C GLY A 64 -0.96 -1.33 4.05
N ASP A 65 -1.55 -1.80 5.12
CA ASP A 65 -2.23 -3.09 5.17
C ASP A 65 -3.65 -2.92 4.64
N THR A 66 -4.05 -3.77 3.72
CA THR A 66 -5.38 -3.68 3.11
C THR A 66 -5.84 -5.01 2.51
N GLY A 67 -7.13 -5.30 2.63
CA GLY A 67 -7.83 -6.22 1.74
C GLY A 67 -8.13 -5.56 0.38
N TYR A 68 -8.57 -6.36 -0.59
CA TYR A 68 -9.01 -5.81 -1.87
C TYR A 68 -10.46 -5.28 -1.78
N ALA A 69 -10.66 -4.08 -2.31
CA ALA A 69 -11.98 -3.45 -2.43
C ALA A 69 -12.08 -2.55 -3.67
N PRO A 70 -13.29 -2.24 -4.17
CA PRO A 70 -13.47 -1.34 -5.33
C PRO A 70 -12.96 0.09 -5.13
N LEU A 71 -12.61 0.48 -3.90
CA LEU A 71 -12.09 1.81 -3.56
C LEU A 71 -10.85 2.22 -4.36
N PHE A 72 -10.03 1.26 -4.81
CA PHE A 72 -8.83 1.55 -5.59
C PHE A 72 -9.14 2.18 -6.95
N ASN A 73 -10.22 1.74 -7.59
CA ASN A 73 -10.74 2.39 -8.80
C ASN A 73 -11.26 3.80 -8.54
N GLU A 74 -11.87 4.05 -7.37
CA GLU A 74 -12.33 5.40 -6.99
C GLU A 74 -11.13 6.33 -6.75
N ILE A 75 -10.05 5.84 -6.13
CA ILE A 75 -8.80 6.60 -5.96
C ILE A 75 -8.26 7.01 -7.34
N ALA A 76 -8.19 6.07 -8.29
CA ALA A 76 -7.73 6.38 -9.65
C ALA A 76 -8.62 7.39 -10.37
N LYS A 77 -9.95 7.32 -10.21
CA LYS A 77 -10.86 8.31 -10.80
C LYS A 77 -10.65 9.73 -10.27
N VAL A 78 -10.29 9.86 -8.98
CA VAL A 78 -10.07 11.17 -8.35
C VAL A 78 -8.70 11.75 -8.70
N PHE A 79 -7.65 10.92 -8.68
CA PHE A 79 -6.27 11.40 -8.75
C PHE A 79 -5.55 11.09 -10.07
N GLY A 80 -6.12 10.23 -10.92
CA GLY A 80 -5.42 9.69 -12.08
C GLY A 80 -4.29 8.71 -11.70
N PRO A 81 -3.41 8.40 -12.65
CA PRO A 81 -2.28 7.50 -12.45
C PRO A 81 -1.37 7.91 -11.30
N VAL A 82 -0.63 6.93 -10.77
CA VAL A 82 0.43 7.16 -9.78
C VAL A 82 1.76 6.66 -10.33
N ASP A 83 2.84 7.40 -10.08
CA ASP A 83 4.15 7.03 -10.61
C ASP A 83 4.71 5.80 -9.90
N LEU A 84 4.58 5.73 -8.57
CA LEU A 84 5.04 4.60 -7.77
C LEU A 84 3.99 4.18 -6.74
N ALA A 85 3.71 2.87 -6.66
CA ALA A 85 2.91 2.29 -5.60
C ALA A 85 3.72 1.33 -4.73
N LEU A 86 3.53 1.39 -3.42
CA LEU A 86 4.04 0.42 -2.46
C LEU A 86 2.88 -0.47 -2.02
N LEU A 87 2.91 -1.76 -2.43
CA LEU A 87 1.81 -2.69 -2.27
C LEU A 87 2.21 -3.90 -1.42
N PRO A 88 1.40 -4.30 -0.41
CA PRO A 88 1.67 -5.47 0.40
C PRO A 88 1.47 -6.75 -0.42
N ILE A 89 2.32 -7.76 -0.20
CA ILE A 89 2.20 -9.07 -0.86
C ILE A 89 2.24 -10.25 0.10
N GLY A 90 2.42 -10.03 1.40
CA GLY A 90 2.50 -11.06 2.43
C GLY A 90 1.32 -11.03 3.41
N ALA A 91 1.30 -12.00 4.32
CA ALA A 91 0.28 -12.19 5.34
C ALA A 91 -1.13 -12.43 4.76
N TYR A 92 -1.25 -13.33 3.78
CA TYR A 92 -2.51 -13.54 3.06
C TYR A 92 -3.19 -14.91 3.30
N GLU A 93 -2.53 -15.87 3.91
CA GLU A 93 -3.15 -17.18 4.22
C GLU A 93 -3.49 -17.34 5.72
N PRO A 94 -4.59 -18.03 6.05
CA PRO A 94 -5.57 -18.65 5.13
C PRO A 94 -6.54 -17.59 4.56
N ARG A 95 -6.85 -17.69 3.27
CA ARG A 95 -7.66 -16.68 2.55
C ARG A 95 -9.02 -16.40 3.18
N TRP A 96 -9.71 -17.42 3.71
CA TRP A 96 -11.03 -17.24 4.32
C TRP A 96 -11.02 -16.29 5.52
N PHE A 97 -9.89 -16.16 6.20
CA PHE A 97 -9.69 -15.28 7.35
C PHE A 97 -8.98 -13.98 6.98
N MET A 98 -7.97 -14.04 6.10
CA MET A 98 -7.11 -12.90 5.78
C MET A 98 -7.68 -11.98 4.69
N SER A 99 -8.47 -12.52 3.75
CA SER A 99 -8.94 -11.73 2.60
C SER A 99 -9.70 -10.44 2.91
N PRO A 100 -10.43 -10.31 4.02
CA PRO A 100 -11.08 -9.04 4.34
C PRO A 100 -10.12 -7.90 4.66
N VAL A 101 -8.88 -8.20 5.06
CA VAL A 101 -7.92 -7.21 5.58
C VAL A 101 -6.54 -7.27 4.95
N HIS A 102 -6.18 -8.36 4.26
CA HIS A 102 -4.91 -8.52 3.56
C HIS A 102 -5.11 -9.06 2.15
N ILE A 103 -4.51 -8.37 1.19
CA ILE A 103 -4.46 -8.82 -0.21
C ILE A 103 -3.43 -9.93 -0.37
N ASN A 104 -3.69 -10.82 -1.34
CA ASN A 104 -2.68 -11.75 -1.85
C ASN A 104 -1.92 -11.11 -3.05
N PRO A 105 -0.84 -11.72 -3.54
CA PRO A 105 -0.07 -11.18 -4.66
C PRO A 105 -0.87 -10.94 -5.95
N ALA A 106 -1.87 -11.76 -6.26
CA ALA A 106 -2.73 -11.55 -7.43
C ALA A 106 -3.63 -10.32 -7.26
N GLU A 107 -4.14 -10.09 -6.05
CA GLU A 107 -4.89 -8.88 -5.70
C GLU A 107 -3.99 -7.64 -5.69
N ALA A 108 -2.70 -7.77 -5.31
CA ALA A 108 -1.73 -6.67 -5.42
C ALA A 108 -1.51 -6.26 -6.88
N VAL A 109 -1.41 -7.22 -7.81
CA VAL A 109 -1.37 -6.95 -9.25
C VAL A 109 -2.64 -6.24 -9.72
N LYS A 110 -3.79 -6.66 -9.23
CA LYS A 110 -5.06 -6.00 -9.53
C LYS A 110 -5.10 -4.57 -9.02
N ILE A 111 -4.63 -4.29 -7.81
CA ILE A 111 -4.53 -2.92 -7.29
C ILE A 111 -3.58 -2.08 -8.14
N HIS A 112 -2.41 -2.62 -8.53
CA HIS A 112 -1.49 -1.95 -9.45
C HIS A 112 -2.21 -1.45 -10.72
N GLN A 113 -3.05 -2.29 -11.31
CA GLN A 113 -3.86 -1.93 -12.49
C GLN A 113 -4.98 -0.94 -12.15
N ASP A 114 -5.73 -1.17 -11.06
CA ASP A 114 -6.88 -0.35 -10.66
C ASP A 114 -6.49 1.10 -10.35
N ILE A 115 -5.33 1.31 -9.67
CA ILE A 115 -4.80 2.66 -9.38
C ILE A 115 -3.95 3.23 -10.52
N GLN A 116 -3.83 2.50 -11.64
CA GLN A 116 -3.03 2.87 -12.80
C GLN A 116 -1.58 3.21 -12.43
N ALA A 117 -0.97 2.38 -11.56
CA ALA A 117 0.41 2.60 -11.16
C ALA A 117 1.36 2.36 -12.35
N ARG A 118 2.29 3.29 -12.59
CA ARG A 118 3.35 3.12 -13.61
C ARG A 118 4.36 2.07 -13.16
N GLN A 119 4.73 2.15 -11.88
CA GLN A 119 5.59 1.17 -11.22
C GLN A 119 5.04 0.82 -9.84
N SER A 120 5.30 -0.40 -9.38
CA SER A 120 5.00 -0.82 -8.01
C SER A 120 6.18 -1.55 -7.39
N LEU A 121 6.33 -1.41 -6.08
CA LEU A 121 7.27 -2.16 -5.27
C LEU A 121 6.51 -2.98 -4.23
N ALA A 122 6.91 -4.23 -4.12
CA ALA A 122 6.36 -5.14 -3.14
C ALA A 122 6.88 -4.82 -1.74
N MET A 123 5.97 -4.81 -0.76
CA MET A 123 6.29 -4.65 0.65
C MET A 123 5.56 -5.67 1.51
N HIS A 124 5.74 -5.62 2.83
CA HIS A 124 5.03 -6.41 3.83
C HIS A 124 5.19 -7.93 3.62
N TRP A 125 6.42 -8.41 3.39
CA TRP A 125 6.75 -9.83 3.24
C TRP A 125 8.14 -10.14 3.79
N GLY A 126 8.41 -11.41 4.06
CA GLY A 126 9.77 -11.93 4.26
C GLY A 126 10.46 -11.57 5.60
N THR A 127 9.79 -10.89 6.55
CA THR A 127 10.40 -10.50 7.84
C THR A 127 9.93 -11.39 9.00
N PHE A 128 8.64 -11.66 9.10
CA PHE A 128 8.06 -12.45 10.18
C PHE A 128 7.15 -13.55 9.61
N VAL A 129 7.15 -14.72 10.26
CA VAL A 129 6.15 -15.76 10.01
C VAL A 129 4.89 -15.38 10.78
N LEU A 130 3.96 -14.72 10.12
CA LEU A 130 2.71 -14.23 10.72
C LEU A 130 1.50 -15.08 10.35
N THR A 131 1.57 -15.79 9.24
CA THR A 131 0.46 -16.44 8.55
C THR A 131 0.90 -17.79 7.98
N ASP A 132 0.00 -18.52 7.33
CA ASP A 132 0.24 -19.92 6.95
C ASP A 132 1.10 -20.08 5.67
N GLU A 133 1.25 -19.03 4.85
CA GLU A 133 2.11 -19.11 3.67
C GLU A 133 3.60 -19.14 4.04
N PRO A 134 4.42 -19.94 3.30
CA PRO A 134 5.87 -19.92 3.45
C PRO A 134 6.46 -18.53 3.18
N MET A 135 7.52 -18.17 3.90
CA MET A 135 8.18 -16.86 3.82
C MET A 135 8.62 -16.45 2.40
N ASP A 136 8.95 -17.45 1.57
CA ASP A 136 9.41 -17.25 0.19
C ASP A 136 8.28 -17.39 -0.85
N ALA A 137 7.06 -17.64 -0.41
CA ALA A 137 5.91 -17.80 -1.31
C ALA A 137 5.43 -16.48 -1.93
N PRO A 138 5.38 -15.33 -1.23
CA PRO A 138 4.84 -14.10 -1.78
C PRO A 138 5.51 -13.62 -3.07
N PRO A 139 6.86 -13.56 -3.19
CA PRO A 139 7.51 -13.20 -4.46
C PRO A 139 7.22 -14.17 -5.60
N LYS A 140 7.16 -15.47 -5.32
CA LYS A 140 6.85 -16.49 -6.33
C LYS A 140 5.42 -16.37 -6.85
N ALA A 141 4.48 -16.13 -5.93
CA ALA A 141 3.08 -15.92 -6.26
C ALA A 141 2.87 -14.61 -7.05
N LEU A 142 3.61 -13.54 -6.70
CA LEU A 142 3.60 -12.30 -7.47
C LEU A 142 4.13 -12.49 -8.89
N ALA A 143 5.26 -13.16 -9.05
CA ALA A 143 5.84 -13.44 -10.38
C ALA A 143 4.86 -14.23 -11.27
N LYS A 144 4.16 -15.21 -10.69
CA LYS A 144 3.10 -15.96 -11.38
C LYS A 144 1.95 -15.05 -11.80
N ALA A 145 1.43 -14.22 -10.87
CA ALA A 145 0.32 -13.31 -11.14
C ALA A 145 0.65 -12.28 -12.21
N LEU A 146 1.86 -11.71 -12.22
CA LEU A 146 2.33 -10.80 -13.26
C LEU A 146 2.37 -11.47 -14.63
N SER A 147 2.91 -12.70 -14.71
CA SER A 147 2.93 -13.48 -15.95
C SER A 147 1.53 -13.75 -16.49
N GLU A 148 0.58 -14.12 -15.64
CA GLU A 148 -0.81 -14.37 -16.01
C GLU A 148 -1.52 -13.12 -16.54
N GLN A 149 -1.13 -11.93 -16.08
CA GLN A 149 -1.66 -10.65 -16.53
C GLN A 149 -0.82 -9.97 -17.63
N HIS A 150 0.24 -10.62 -18.12
CA HIS A 150 1.15 -10.08 -19.13
C HIS A 150 1.81 -8.74 -18.72
N ILE A 151 2.07 -8.55 -17.42
CA ILE A 151 2.76 -7.38 -16.89
C ILE A 151 4.25 -7.73 -16.74
N GLU A 152 5.12 -6.87 -17.26
CA GLU A 152 6.56 -7.06 -17.13
C GLU A 152 7.02 -6.81 -15.70
N HIS A 153 7.98 -7.60 -15.22
CA HIS A 153 8.51 -7.49 -13.86
C HIS A 153 9.13 -6.11 -13.53
N VAL A 154 9.55 -5.37 -14.55
CA VAL A 154 10.06 -4.00 -14.36
C VAL A 154 9.00 -3.05 -13.83
N HIS A 155 7.73 -3.31 -14.10
CA HIS A 155 6.62 -2.49 -13.62
C HIS A 155 6.12 -2.87 -12.22
N PHE A 156 6.48 -4.07 -11.72
CA PHE A 156 6.17 -4.46 -10.36
C PHE A 156 7.32 -5.30 -9.79
N GLN A 157 8.19 -4.66 -9.04
CA GLN A 157 9.44 -5.23 -8.55
C GLN A 157 9.33 -5.70 -7.10
N VAL A 158 10.15 -6.69 -6.75
CA VAL A 158 10.32 -7.21 -5.39
C VAL A 158 11.74 -6.90 -4.93
N PRO A 159 11.98 -5.73 -4.30
CA PRO A 159 13.31 -5.40 -3.82
C PRO A 159 13.76 -6.35 -2.71
N GLN A 160 15.04 -6.63 -2.65
CA GLN A 160 15.63 -7.34 -1.51
C GLN A 160 15.65 -6.43 -0.27
N HIS A 161 15.59 -7.03 0.92
CA HIS A 161 15.70 -6.26 2.15
C HIS A 161 17.02 -5.49 2.21
N GLY A 162 16.95 -4.18 2.35
CA GLY A 162 18.11 -3.27 2.34
C GLY A 162 18.59 -2.85 0.94
N GLU A 163 17.95 -3.30 -0.12
CA GLU A 163 18.25 -2.87 -1.48
C GLU A 163 17.80 -1.42 -1.71
N THR A 164 18.59 -0.66 -2.47
CA THR A 164 18.23 0.67 -2.95
C THR A 164 17.91 0.61 -4.43
N LEU A 165 16.72 1.06 -4.80
CA LEU A 165 16.29 1.16 -6.19
C LEU A 165 16.25 2.62 -6.63
N THR A 166 16.63 2.87 -7.87
CA THR A 166 16.44 4.15 -8.55
C THR A 166 15.21 4.04 -9.43
N ILE A 167 14.25 4.94 -9.23
CA ILE A 167 13.04 5.02 -10.05
C ILE A 167 13.26 6.09 -11.10
N GLU A 168 13.26 5.70 -12.37
CA GLU A 168 13.32 6.65 -13.47
C GLU A 168 11.92 7.21 -13.75
N LEU A 169 11.79 8.53 -13.73
CA LEU A 169 10.55 9.21 -14.06
C LEU A 169 10.51 9.43 -15.58
N THR A 170 9.71 8.63 -16.28
CA THR A 170 9.40 8.88 -17.68
C THR A 170 8.25 9.87 -17.76
N HIS A 171 8.55 11.14 -17.96
CA HIS A 171 7.55 12.15 -18.33
C HIS A 171 7.26 11.98 -19.83
N GLU A 172 6.07 11.45 -20.17
CA GLU A 172 5.50 11.56 -21.52
C GLU A 172 4.69 12.85 -21.65
#